data_8c219d193f06950f8b6c262391caaa1a
#
_entry.id   8c219d193f06950f8b6c262391caaa1a
#
_cell.length_a   1.000
_cell.length_b   1.000
_cell.length_c   1.000
_cell.angle_alpha   90.00
_cell.angle_beta   90.00
_cell.angle_gamma   90.00
#
_symmetry.space_group_name_H-M   'P 1'
#
loop_
_entity.id
_entity.type
_entity.pdbx_description
1 polymer ?
#
loop_
_entity_poly.entity_id
_entity_poly.type
_entity_poly.pdbx_seq_one_letter_code
_entity_poly.pdbx_strand_id
1 'polypeptide(L)'
;MADGRVLAVAGAKGGVGKTTTAVNLGVALADAGETVAIVEMDLAMANIVDFLQFEPERTLHDVLAGTVTTTKALYAVEERLHVLPAGTELSDFNAINVAALAPVVRSLRPAYDWIILDTAAGVSPETIYPLRLADEVLIVSTPRVASIRDAKKTIELAERVNGTVGGVVFVRAGTGQAPPPERLSGFLGADLIGSVPDDPAVAEAQDMSQPVTAYDPDSPAAEAYGRIADSLILSAPDSDEEGDGIIGTGGVTDLKNAEEIAETAAEADPDNLDGSTRPLEADELDTTEEGEGGFEFVKRKGDTQ
;
A
#
# COMPACT_ATOMS: atom_id res chain seq x y z
N MET A 1 0.27 -27.24 -2.83
CA MET A 1 0.63 -26.01 -2.10
C MET A 1 -0.39 -24.98 -2.54
N ALA A 2 -0.98 -24.23 -1.62
CA ALA A 2 -1.85 -23.12 -1.98
C ALA A 2 -1.04 -22.09 -2.79
N ASP A 3 -1.67 -21.41 -3.74
CA ASP A 3 -1.04 -20.31 -4.45
C ASP A 3 -0.85 -19.12 -3.49
N GLY A 4 0.33 -18.51 -3.48
CA GLY A 4 0.64 -17.37 -2.61
C GLY A 4 -0.32 -16.20 -2.81
N ARG A 5 -0.65 -15.52 -1.70
CA ARG A 5 -1.54 -14.34 -1.69
C ARG A 5 -0.81 -13.09 -2.17
N VAL A 6 -1.47 -12.31 -2.98
CA VAL A 6 -0.94 -11.06 -3.51
C VAL A 6 -1.63 -9.89 -2.83
N LEU A 7 -0.86 -9.10 -2.08
CA LEU A 7 -1.31 -7.93 -1.34
C LEU A 7 -0.73 -6.65 -1.96
N ALA A 8 -1.55 -5.78 -2.52
CA ALA A 8 -1.09 -4.46 -2.97
C ALA A 8 -1.15 -3.46 -1.81
N VAL A 9 -0.03 -2.81 -1.51
CA VAL A 9 0.05 -1.73 -0.51
C VAL A 9 -0.11 -0.40 -1.23
N ALA A 10 -1.26 0.24 -1.06
CA ALA A 10 -1.68 1.41 -1.83
C ALA A 10 -1.97 2.63 -0.96
N GLY A 11 -1.81 3.82 -1.55
CA GLY A 11 -2.14 5.09 -0.92
C GLY A 11 -1.92 6.23 -1.89
N ALA A 12 -2.86 7.16 -1.96
CA ALA A 12 -2.93 8.18 -3.01
C ALA A 12 -1.80 9.22 -2.98
N LYS A 13 -1.11 9.38 -1.84
CA LYS A 13 -0.14 10.48 -1.67
C LYS A 13 1.28 9.96 -1.48
N GLY A 14 2.25 10.64 -2.11
CA GLY A 14 3.68 10.41 -1.84
C GLY A 14 4.01 10.69 -0.36
N GLY A 15 4.85 9.85 0.24
CA GLY A 15 5.28 10.00 1.65
C GLY A 15 4.23 9.61 2.69
N VAL A 16 3.11 8.98 2.31
CA VAL A 16 2.10 8.49 3.29
C VAL A 16 2.61 7.30 4.09
N GLY A 17 3.63 6.57 3.60
CA GLY A 17 4.25 5.42 4.28
C GLY A 17 4.00 4.08 3.60
N LYS A 18 3.67 4.03 2.30
CA LYS A 18 3.45 2.77 1.56
C LYS A 18 4.67 1.86 1.61
N THR A 19 5.81 2.31 1.09
CA THR A 19 7.05 1.53 1.09
C THR A 19 7.49 1.13 2.49
N THR A 20 7.41 2.09 3.45
CA THR A 20 7.68 1.79 4.86
C THR A 20 6.79 0.66 5.38
N THR A 21 5.49 0.70 5.05
CA THR A 21 4.55 -0.36 5.45
C THR A 21 4.83 -1.66 4.71
N ALA A 22 5.08 -1.63 3.40
CA ALA A 22 5.36 -2.84 2.62
C ALA A 22 6.59 -3.59 3.13
N VAL A 23 7.67 -2.85 3.42
CA VAL A 23 8.93 -3.45 3.90
C VAL A 23 8.77 -3.99 5.33
N ASN A 24 8.24 -3.19 6.27
CA ASN A 24 8.08 -3.62 7.66
C ASN A 24 7.06 -4.76 7.80
N LEU A 25 5.98 -4.74 7.00
CA LEU A 25 5.02 -5.85 6.96
C LEU A 25 5.66 -7.11 6.38
N GLY A 26 6.51 -6.98 5.36
CA GLY A 26 7.24 -8.11 4.79
C GLY A 26 8.16 -8.77 5.81
N VAL A 27 8.89 -7.98 6.61
CA VAL A 27 9.72 -8.51 7.71
C VAL A 27 8.83 -9.17 8.77
N ALA A 28 7.75 -8.52 9.21
CA ALA A 28 6.87 -9.05 10.24
C ALA A 28 6.19 -10.39 9.82
N LEU A 29 5.81 -10.53 8.56
CA LEU A 29 5.28 -11.79 8.01
C LEU A 29 6.36 -12.87 7.96
N ALA A 30 7.60 -12.51 7.57
CA ALA A 30 8.73 -13.46 7.55
C ALA A 30 9.07 -13.95 8.97
N ASP A 31 9.06 -13.05 9.96
CA ASP A 31 9.26 -13.38 11.38
C ASP A 31 8.14 -14.29 11.92
N ALA A 32 6.91 -14.15 11.42
CA ALA A 32 5.80 -15.04 11.72
C ALA A 32 5.93 -16.43 11.06
N GLY A 33 6.94 -16.63 10.20
CA GLY A 33 7.25 -17.91 9.56
C GLY A 33 6.79 -18.04 8.11
N GLU A 34 6.17 -17.01 7.55
CA GLU A 34 5.71 -16.96 6.17
C GLU A 34 6.88 -16.73 5.19
N THR A 35 6.77 -17.22 3.97
CA THR A 35 7.70 -16.88 2.88
C THR A 35 7.17 -15.68 2.09
N VAL A 36 7.97 -14.61 1.99
CA VAL A 36 7.51 -13.31 1.48
C VAL A 36 8.34 -12.84 0.29
N ALA A 37 7.69 -12.37 -0.77
CA ALA A 37 8.31 -11.59 -1.83
C ALA A 37 7.75 -10.18 -1.84
N ILE A 38 8.59 -9.15 -1.75
CA ILE A 38 8.19 -7.76 -1.99
C ILE A 38 8.57 -7.39 -3.41
N VAL A 39 7.64 -6.86 -4.17
CA VAL A 39 7.86 -6.38 -5.54
C VAL A 39 7.63 -4.88 -5.58
N GLU A 40 8.67 -4.14 -5.93
CA GLU A 40 8.59 -2.68 -6.06
C GLU A 40 7.89 -2.30 -7.36
N MET A 41 6.70 -1.73 -7.26
CA MET A 41 5.88 -1.32 -8.38
C MET A 41 5.91 0.20 -8.63
N ASP A 42 6.63 0.97 -7.79
CA ASP A 42 6.93 2.38 -8.09
C ASP A 42 8.10 2.44 -9.07
N LEU A 43 7.78 2.19 -10.35
CA LEU A 43 8.78 2.09 -11.40
C LEU A 43 9.48 3.43 -11.68
N ALA A 44 8.83 4.55 -11.35
CA ALA A 44 9.34 5.89 -11.61
C ALA A 44 10.19 6.46 -10.45
N MET A 45 9.89 6.07 -9.22
CA MET A 45 10.50 6.62 -8.02
C MET A 45 10.88 5.48 -7.06
N ALA A 46 11.61 4.50 -7.60
CA ALA A 46 12.10 3.36 -6.85
C ALA A 46 12.92 3.80 -5.63
N ASN A 47 12.62 3.22 -4.47
CA ASN A 47 13.26 3.59 -3.22
C ASN A 47 13.39 2.44 -2.21
N ILE A 48 13.00 1.22 -2.57
CA ILE A 48 13.03 0.08 -1.62
C ILE A 48 14.46 -0.27 -1.21
N VAL A 49 15.43 -0.01 -2.09
CA VAL A 49 16.86 -0.23 -1.82
C VAL A 49 17.39 0.69 -0.72
N ASP A 50 16.77 1.87 -0.54
CA ASP A 50 17.13 2.82 0.52
C ASP A 50 16.77 2.29 1.92
N PHE A 51 15.86 1.31 1.99
CA PHE A 51 15.44 0.66 3.23
C PHE A 51 16.24 -0.61 3.57
N LEU A 52 17.04 -1.16 2.63
CA LEU A 52 17.52 -2.53 2.75
C LEU A 52 19.04 -2.69 2.51
N GLN A 53 19.77 -1.59 2.36
CA GLN A 53 21.24 -1.54 2.26
C GLN A 53 21.87 -2.49 1.23
N PHE A 54 21.29 -2.63 0.04
CA PHE A 54 21.89 -3.41 -1.04
C PHE A 54 21.84 -2.68 -2.37
N GLU A 55 22.77 -3.02 -3.26
CA GLU A 55 22.81 -2.49 -4.62
C GLU A 55 22.44 -3.60 -5.60
N PRO A 56 21.27 -3.50 -6.26
CA PRO A 56 20.83 -4.54 -7.18
C PRO A 56 21.59 -4.49 -8.51
N GLU A 57 22.11 -5.62 -8.97
CA GLU A 57 22.68 -5.76 -10.33
C GLU A 57 21.58 -5.97 -11.40
N ARG A 58 20.41 -6.43 -10.98
CA ARG A 58 19.24 -6.72 -11.82
C ARG A 58 17.99 -6.23 -11.14
N THR A 59 17.07 -5.73 -11.93
CA THR A 59 15.88 -5.07 -11.42
C THR A 59 14.61 -5.59 -12.08
N LEU A 60 13.46 -5.18 -11.57
CA LEU A 60 12.17 -5.43 -12.22
C LEU A 60 12.14 -4.85 -13.65
N HIS A 61 12.83 -3.74 -13.92
CA HIS A 61 12.94 -3.18 -15.26
C HIS A 61 13.60 -4.14 -16.24
N ASP A 62 14.69 -4.82 -15.83
CA ASP A 62 15.33 -5.85 -16.64
C ASP A 62 14.40 -7.03 -16.94
N VAL A 63 13.58 -7.41 -15.94
CA VAL A 63 12.58 -8.48 -16.12
C VAL A 63 11.49 -8.04 -17.11
N LEU A 64 10.98 -6.82 -16.97
CA LEU A 64 9.95 -6.27 -17.86
C LEU A 64 10.46 -6.05 -19.28
N ALA A 65 11.75 -5.74 -19.44
CA ALA A 65 12.43 -5.68 -20.74
C ALA A 65 12.73 -7.06 -21.34
N GLY A 66 12.51 -8.15 -20.57
CA GLY A 66 12.78 -9.53 -21.01
C GLY A 66 14.26 -9.89 -21.09
N THR A 67 15.15 -9.12 -20.46
CA THR A 67 16.61 -9.36 -20.46
C THR A 67 17.04 -10.38 -19.42
N VAL A 68 16.26 -10.50 -18.33
CA VAL A 68 16.48 -11.48 -17.25
C VAL A 68 15.17 -12.12 -16.80
N THR A 69 15.28 -13.26 -16.12
CA THR A 69 14.12 -13.91 -15.48
C THR A 69 13.85 -13.29 -14.09
N THR A 70 12.60 -13.37 -13.62
CA THR A 70 12.19 -12.89 -12.28
C THR A 70 13.12 -13.42 -11.18
N THR A 71 13.47 -14.71 -11.23
CA THR A 71 14.34 -15.36 -10.22
C THR A 71 15.75 -14.76 -10.15
N LYS A 72 16.26 -14.21 -11.24
CA LYS A 72 17.60 -13.60 -11.27
C LYS A 72 17.62 -12.16 -10.75
N ALA A 73 16.48 -11.52 -10.66
CA ALA A 73 16.31 -10.17 -10.14
C ALA A 73 15.75 -10.17 -8.71
N LEU A 74 15.52 -11.34 -8.12
CA LEU A 74 15.13 -11.48 -6.70
C LEU A 74 16.37 -11.53 -5.82
N TYR A 75 16.35 -10.75 -4.76
CA TYR A 75 17.40 -10.65 -3.73
C TYR A 75 16.87 -11.14 -2.39
N ALA A 76 17.58 -12.10 -1.78
CA ALA A 76 17.30 -12.51 -0.41
C ALA A 76 17.79 -11.41 0.54
N VAL A 77 16.87 -10.86 1.32
CA VAL A 77 17.15 -9.86 2.37
C VAL A 77 17.27 -10.56 3.72
N GLU A 78 16.38 -11.54 3.95
CA GLU A 78 16.40 -12.44 5.09
C GLU A 78 16.08 -13.87 4.63
N GLU A 79 16.12 -14.84 5.55
CA GLU A 79 15.92 -16.25 5.22
C GLU A 79 14.60 -16.50 4.47
N ARG A 80 13.54 -15.77 4.85
CA ARG A 80 12.17 -15.92 4.32
C ARG A 80 11.67 -14.70 3.54
N LEU A 81 12.51 -13.66 3.39
CA LEU A 81 12.15 -12.42 2.74
C LEU A 81 13.02 -12.18 1.51
N HIS A 82 12.38 -12.07 0.37
CA HIS A 82 13.00 -11.68 -0.89
C HIS A 82 12.41 -10.38 -1.41
N VAL A 83 13.22 -9.64 -2.15
CA VAL A 83 12.81 -8.37 -2.77
C VAL A 83 13.14 -8.40 -4.26
N LEU A 84 12.21 -7.94 -5.07
CA LEU A 84 12.39 -7.63 -6.49
C LEU A 84 12.35 -6.11 -6.64
N PRO A 85 13.52 -5.43 -6.63
CA PRO A 85 13.60 -3.98 -6.68
C PRO A 85 13.34 -3.45 -8.08
N ALA A 86 12.83 -2.25 -8.20
CA ALA A 86 12.78 -1.52 -9.46
C ALA A 86 14.13 -0.83 -9.75
N GLY A 87 14.35 -0.45 -11.00
CA GLY A 87 15.54 0.28 -11.42
C GLY A 87 15.43 1.76 -11.09
N THR A 88 16.57 2.40 -10.85
CA THR A 88 16.66 3.82 -10.50
C THR A 88 17.23 4.69 -11.63
N GLU A 89 17.72 4.08 -12.71
CA GLU A 89 18.32 4.82 -13.83
C GLU A 89 17.26 5.29 -14.83
N LEU A 90 17.44 6.51 -15.35
CA LEU A 90 16.52 7.09 -16.36
C LEU A 90 16.46 6.29 -17.66
N SER A 91 17.48 5.49 -17.98
CA SER A 91 17.53 4.57 -19.11
C SER A 91 16.48 3.46 -19.00
N ASP A 92 16.10 3.09 -17.77
CA ASP A 92 15.22 1.97 -17.48
C ASP A 92 13.76 2.25 -17.89
N PHE A 93 13.39 3.52 -17.98
CA PHE A 93 12.02 3.94 -18.31
C PHE A 93 11.61 3.72 -19.78
N ASN A 94 12.56 3.60 -20.70
CA ASN A 94 12.25 3.63 -22.13
C ASN A 94 11.65 2.33 -22.69
N ALA A 95 11.58 1.25 -21.90
CA ALA A 95 11.17 -0.08 -22.36
C ALA A 95 10.17 -0.81 -21.45
N ILE A 96 9.45 -0.08 -20.59
CA ILE A 96 8.55 -0.70 -19.62
C ILE A 96 7.33 -1.28 -20.33
N ASN A 97 7.23 -2.60 -20.32
CA ASN A 97 5.99 -3.30 -20.70
C ASN A 97 5.19 -3.66 -19.44
N VAL A 98 4.31 -2.78 -19.00
CA VAL A 98 3.45 -2.98 -17.80
C VAL A 98 2.65 -4.29 -17.89
N ALA A 99 2.33 -4.77 -19.11
CA ALA A 99 1.65 -6.05 -19.29
C ALA A 99 2.48 -7.25 -18.80
N ALA A 100 3.80 -7.11 -18.74
CA ALA A 100 4.69 -8.16 -18.23
C ALA A 100 4.66 -8.30 -16.70
N LEU A 101 4.03 -7.37 -15.96
CA LEU A 101 3.86 -7.48 -14.50
C LEU A 101 3.02 -8.69 -14.09
N ALA A 102 1.95 -9.00 -14.82
CA ALA A 102 1.11 -10.15 -14.49
C ALA A 102 1.86 -11.51 -14.59
N PRO A 103 2.65 -11.80 -15.64
CA PRO A 103 3.55 -12.94 -15.64
C PRO A 103 4.55 -12.98 -14.49
N VAL A 104 5.12 -11.83 -14.09
CA VAL A 104 6.06 -11.73 -12.95
C VAL A 104 5.37 -12.17 -11.67
N VAL A 105 4.25 -11.55 -11.30
CA VAL A 105 3.49 -11.88 -10.08
C VAL A 105 3.06 -13.35 -10.09
N ARG A 106 2.56 -13.84 -11.23
CA ARG A 106 2.14 -15.24 -11.37
C ARG A 106 3.30 -16.23 -11.17
N SER A 107 4.52 -15.86 -11.59
CA SER A 107 5.69 -16.72 -11.41
C SER A 107 6.16 -16.82 -9.95
N LEU A 108 5.77 -15.89 -9.09
CA LEU A 108 6.11 -15.88 -7.67
C LEU A 108 5.13 -16.69 -6.81
N ARG A 109 3.84 -16.77 -7.19
CA ARG A 109 2.79 -17.42 -6.39
C ARG A 109 3.15 -18.86 -5.91
N PRO A 110 3.76 -19.74 -6.72
CA PRO A 110 4.06 -21.10 -6.26
C PRO A 110 5.18 -21.20 -5.21
N ALA A 111 5.97 -20.12 -5.02
CA ALA A 111 7.18 -20.14 -4.20
C ALA A 111 7.06 -19.30 -2.91
N TYR A 112 6.01 -18.49 -2.78
CA TYR A 112 5.83 -17.58 -1.66
C TYR A 112 4.43 -17.69 -1.10
N ASP A 113 4.30 -17.59 0.23
CA ASP A 113 3.01 -17.50 0.91
C ASP A 113 2.39 -16.11 0.70
N TRP A 114 3.25 -15.07 0.67
CA TRP A 114 2.84 -13.68 0.46
C TRP A 114 3.67 -13.00 -0.62
N ILE A 115 2.99 -12.25 -1.49
CA ILE A 115 3.58 -11.36 -2.48
C ILE A 115 3.05 -9.96 -2.22
N ILE A 116 3.92 -9.08 -1.71
CA ILE A 116 3.57 -7.69 -1.42
C ILE A 116 3.96 -6.82 -2.61
N LEU A 117 2.99 -6.11 -3.17
CA LEU A 117 3.20 -5.13 -4.24
C LEU A 117 3.28 -3.73 -3.62
N ASP A 118 4.48 -3.14 -3.56
CA ASP A 118 4.67 -1.75 -3.12
C ASP A 118 4.35 -0.81 -4.27
N THR A 119 3.20 -0.14 -4.22
CA THR A 119 2.67 0.62 -5.35
C THR A 119 3.15 2.07 -5.38
N ALA A 120 3.22 2.65 -6.58
CA ALA A 120 3.40 4.08 -6.78
C ALA A 120 2.25 4.88 -6.15
N ALA A 121 2.45 6.17 -5.97
CA ALA A 121 1.39 7.10 -5.59
C ALA A 121 0.65 7.63 -6.82
N GLY A 122 -0.61 8.02 -6.66
CA GLY A 122 -1.39 8.67 -7.72
C GLY A 122 -2.34 7.74 -8.47
N VAL A 123 -2.65 8.08 -9.71
CA VAL A 123 -3.66 7.42 -10.56
C VAL A 123 -3.10 7.07 -11.95
N SER A 124 -1.80 6.75 -12.02
CA SER A 124 -1.16 6.31 -13.26
C SER A 124 -1.43 4.82 -13.55
N PRO A 125 -1.19 4.33 -14.77
CA PRO A 125 -1.28 2.91 -15.08
C PRO A 125 -0.43 2.03 -14.15
N GLU A 126 0.74 2.51 -13.72
CA GLU A 126 1.64 1.84 -12.78
C GLU A 126 1.04 1.69 -11.39
N THR A 127 0.17 2.63 -10.98
CA THR A 127 -0.60 2.51 -9.72
C THR A 127 -1.80 1.57 -9.87
N ILE A 128 -2.51 1.67 -10.99
CA ILE A 128 -3.77 0.94 -11.22
C ILE A 128 -3.52 -0.55 -11.44
N TYR A 129 -2.46 -0.89 -12.18
CA TYR A 129 -2.20 -2.27 -12.56
C TYR A 129 -1.96 -3.21 -11.38
N PRO A 130 -1.12 -2.85 -10.38
CA PRO A 130 -0.96 -3.63 -9.15
C PRO A 130 -2.26 -3.85 -8.39
N LEU A 131 -3.18 -2.86 -8.33
CA LEU A 131 -4.46 -3.00 -7.65
C LEU A 131 -5.36 -4.09 -8.28
N ARG A 132 -5.22 -4.31 -9.59
CA ARG A 132 -5.95 -5.37 -10.31
C ARG A 132 -5.27 -6.73 -10.22
N LEU A 133 -3.96 -6.78 -9.99
CA LEU A 133 -3.19 -8.01 -9.87
C LEU A 133 -3.29 -8.62 -8.49
N ALA A 134 -3.56 -7.81 -7.49
CA ALA A 134 -3.65 -8.22 -6.11
C ALA A 134 -4.95 -8.98 -5.82
N ASP A 135 -4.87 -9.95 -4.92
CA ASP A 135 -6.03 -10.59 -4.34
C ASP A 135 -6.73 -9.62 -3.39
N GLU A 136 -5.93 -8.80 -2.69
CA GLU A 136 -6.42 -7.75 -1.80
C GLU A 136 -5.55 -6.49 -1.88
N VAL A 137 -6.19 -5.33 -1.64
CA VAL A 137 -5.56 -4.02 -1.57
C VAL A 137 -5.59 -3.52 -0.14
N LEU A 138 -4.42 -3.30 0.46
CA LEU A 138 -4.24 -2.68 1.76
C LEU A 138 -4.05 -1.17 1.57
N ILE A 139 -4.97 -0.39 2.09
CA ILE A 139 -4.91 1.07 2.00
C ILE A 139 -4.08 1.62 3.15
N VAL A 140 -3.02 2.37 2.84
CA VAL A 140 -2.18 3.06 3.83
C VAL A 140 -2.54 4.54 3.88
N SER A 141 -2.86 5.02 5.07
CA SER A 141 -3.24 6.42 5.30
C SER A 141 -2.68 6.93 6.63
N THR A 142 -2.68 8.25 6.82
CA THR A 142 -2.49 8.86 8.13
C THR A 142 -3.83 9.38 8.65
N PRO A 143 -4.02 9.51 9.98
CA PRO A 143 -5.27 10.01 10.56
C PRO A 143 -5.41 11.54 10.41
N ARG A 144 -5.17 12.06 9.21
CA ARG A 144 -5.28 13.50 8.86
C ARG A 144 -6.34 13.68 7.80
N VAL A 145 -7.16 14.73 7.91
CA VAL A 145 -8.30 14.99 7.01
C VAL A 145 -7.92 14.88 5.52
N ALA A 146 -6.81 15.48 5.11
CA ALA A 146 -6.37 15.38 3.72
C ALA A 146 -6.07 13.93 3.30
N SER A 147 -5.34 13.17 4.15
CA SER A 147 -5.00 11.77 3.87
C SER A 147 -6.23 10.86 3.84
N ILE A 148 -7.24 11.13 4.68
CA ILE A 148 -8.50 10.38 4.69
C ILE A 148 -9.29 10.59 3.39
N ARG A 149 -9.35 11.84 2.88
CA ARG A 149 -9.97 12.11 1.57
C ARG A 149 -9.23 11.39 0.43
N ASP A 150 -7.91 11.41 0.49
CA ASP A 150 -7.09 10.73 -0.51
C ASP A 150 -7.24 9.20 -0.42
N ALA A 151 -7.32 8.65 0.81
CA ALA A 151 -7.57 7.22 1.03
C ALA A 151 -8.93 6.79 0.46
N LYS A 152 -9.98 7.62 0.63
CA LYS A 152 -11.30 7.34 0.04
C LYS A 152 -11.23 7.26 -1.48
N LYS A 153 -10.50 8.18 -2.14
CA LYS A 153 -10.29 8.13 -3.58
C LYS A 153 -9.51 6.88 -4.01
N THR A 154 -8.54 6.43 -3.21
CA THR A 154 -7.79 5.20 -3.51
C THR A 154 -8.69 3.97 -3.41
N ILE A 155 -9.59 3.91 -2.42
CA ILE A 155 -10.60 2.87 -2.28
C ILE A 155 -11.51 2.85 -3.52
N GLU A 156 -12.10 4.00 -3.87
CA GLU A 156 -12.95 4.13 -5.06
C GLU A 156 -12.22 3.74 -6.36
N LEU A 157 -10.93 4.06 -6.47
CA LEU A 157 -10.12 3.66 -7.60
C LEU A 157 -9.92 2.13 -7.65
N ALA A 158 -9.57 1.52 -6.51
CA ALA A 158 -9.41 0.07 -6.42
C ALA A 158 -10.71 -0.66 -6.82
N GLU A 159 -11.85 -0.21 -6.32
CA GLU A 159 -13.17 -0.76 -6.66
C GLU A 159 -13.50 -0.59 -8.15
N ARG A 160 -13.23 0.58 -8.75
CA ARG A 160 -13.46 0.84 -10.20
C ARG A 160 -12.68 -0.10 -11.10
N VAL A 161 -11.52 -0.55 -10.67
CA VAL A 161 -10.68 -1.48 -11.44
C VAL A 161 -10.90 -2.94 -11.03
N ASN A 162 -11.98 -3.22 -10.30
CA ASN A 162 -12.35 -4.54 -9.77
C ASN A 162 -11.29 -5.14 -8.82
N GLY A 163 -10.54 -4.28 -8.11
CA GLY A 163 -9.69 -4.71 -7.00
C GLY A 163 -10.52 -4.89 -5.72
N THR A 164 -10.13 -5.84 -4.90
CA THR A 164 -10.76 -6.10 -3.60
C THR A 164 -10.03 -5.30 -2.53
N VAL A 165 -10.72 -4.39 -1.83
CA VAL A 165 -10.13 -3.67 -0.69
C VAL A 165 -10.18 -4.57 0.53
N GLY A 166 -9.00 -5.04 1.00
CA GLY A 166 -8.86 -5.87 2.19
C GLY A 166 -8.96 -5.09 3.50
N GLY A 167 -8.71 -3.78 3.46
CA GLY A 167 -8.85 -2.90 4.61
C GLY A 167 -7.87 -1.73 4.61
N VAL A 168 -7.80 -1.03 5.76
CA VAL A 168 -6.97 0.17 5.95
C VAL A 168 -6.01 0.00 7.13
N VAL A 169 -4.79 0.49 6.95
CA VAL A 169 -3.79 0.67 8.00
C VAL A 169 -3.54 2.17 8.17
N PHE A 170 -3.68 2.66 9.40
CA PHE A 170 -3.31 4.02 9.73
C PHE A 170 -1.90 4.07 10.30
N VAL A 171 -1.02 4.81 9.65
CA VAL A 171 0.35 5.06 10.11
C VAL A 171 0.47 6.46 10.72
N ARG A 172 1.45 6.67 11.59
CA ARG A 172 1.61 7.90 12.40
C ARG A 172 0.34 8.21 13.19
N ALA A 173 -0.26 7.18 13.77
CA ALA A 173 -1.44 7.30 14.60
C ALA A 173 -1.09 7.88 15.99
N GLY A 174 -2.08 8.44 16.68
CA GLY A 174 -1.90 8.98 18.04
C GLY A 174 -1.33 10.39 18.12
N THR A 175 -1.15 11.09 16.98
CA THR A 175 -0.67 12.48 16.96
C THR A 175 -1.81 13.49 16.86
N GLY A 176 -1.74 14.54 17.70
CA GLY A 176 -2.70 15.65 17.67
C GLY A 176 -4.09 15.25 18.17
N GLN A 177 -5.12 15.85 17.57
CA GLN A 177 -6.54 15.62 17.90
C GLN A 177 -7.24 14.79 16.82
N ALA A 178 -6.54 13.86 16.19
CA ALA A 178 -7.14 13.00 15.19
C ALA A 178 -8.18 12.06 15.83
N PRO A 179 -9.30 11.78 15.14
CA PRO A 179 -10.24 10.76 15.59
C PRO A 179 -9.58 9.39 15.73
N PRO A 180 -10.15 8.50 16.57
CA PRO A 180 -9.65 7.11 16.66
C PRO A 180 -9.68 6.40 15.31
N PRO A 181 -8.71 5.50 15.04
CA PRO A 181 -8.62 4.72 13.80
C PRO A 181 -9.92 4.01 13.41
N GLU A 182 -10.64 3.46 14.38
CA GLU A 182 -11.92 2.74 14.20
C GLU A 182 -13.00 3.67 13.62
N ARG A 183 -13.03 4.92 14.05
CA ARG A 183 -13.99 5.90 13.52
C ARG A 183 -13.64 6.32 12.11
N LEU A 184 -12.34 6.43 11.81
CA LEU A 184 -11.85 6.78 10.48
C LEU A 184 -12.07 5.65 9.48
N SER A 185 -11.87 4.40 9.86
CA SER A 185 -12.15 3.23 9.02
C SER A 185 -13.65 3.11 8.70
N GLY A 186 -14.51 3.34 9.70
CA GLY A 186 -15.96 3.41 9.50
C GLY A 186 -16.38 4.49 8.51
N PHE A 187 -15.74 5.68 8.54
CA PHE A 187 -15.97 6.74 7.56
C PHE A 187 -15.51 6.35 6.14
N LEU A 188 -14.40 5.63 6.04
CA LEU A 188 -13.89 5.13 4.75
C LEU A 188 -14.74 3.98 4.20
N GLY A 189 -15.51 3.30 5.03
CA GLY A 189 -16.24 2.08 4.65
C GLY A 189 -15.33 0.88 4.41
N ALA A 190 -14.15 0.86 5.06
CA ALA A 190 -13.15 -0.20 4.94
C ALA A 190 -12.76 -0.73 6.32
N ASP A 191 -12.48 -2.03 6.42
CA ASP A 191 -12.09 -2.65 7.67
C ASP A 191 -10.76 -2.11 8.19
N LEU A 192 -10.67 -1.89 9.50
CA LEU A 192 -9.41 -1.52 10.15
C LEU A 192 -8.55 -2.77 10.37
N ILE A 193 -7.47 -2.88 9.60
CA ILE A 193 -6.50 -3.98 9.79
C ILE A 193 -5.57 -3.67 10.96
N GLY A 194 -5.20 -2.39 11.14
CA GLY A 194 -4.40 -1.97 12.27
C GLY A 194 -3.98 -0.51 12.21
N SER A 195 -3.24 -0.10 13.26
CA SER A 195 -2.65 1.24 13.31
C SER A 195 -1.24 1.19 13.88
N VAL A 196 -0.33 1.88 13.19
CA VAL A 196 1.07 2.06 13.58
C VAL A 196 1.20 3.43 14.23
N PRO A 197 1.64 3.54 15.48
CA PRO A 197 1.80 4.81 16.16
C PRO A 197 2.85 5.70 15.47
N ASP A 198 2.81 7.00 15.78
CA ASP A 198 3.92 7.90 15.44
C ASP A 198 5.07 7.62 16.41
N ASP A 199 6.13 7.03 15.88
CA ASP A 199 7.25 6.50 16.65
C ASP A 199 8.57 7.00 16.07
N PRO A 200 9.43 7.67 16.86
CA PRO A 200 10.73 8.14 16.43
C PRO A 200 11.63 7.01 15.88
N ALA A 201 11.49 5.78 16.40
CA ALA A 201 12.27 4.63 15.96
C ALA A 201 12.11 4.37 14.45
N VAL A 202 10.96 4.71 13.85
CA VAL A 202 10.75 4.58 12.40
C VAL A 202 11.68 5.49 11.61
N ALA A 203 11.83 6.74 12.03
CA ALA A 203 12.73 7.69 11.37
C ALA A 203 14.20 7.31 11.57
N GLU A 204 14.56 6.92 12.80
CA GLU A 204 15.92 6.45 13.14
C GLU A 204 16.30 5.21 12.31
N ALA A 205 15.38 4.25 12.17
CA ALA A 205 15.58 3.06 11.35
C ALA A 205 15.78 3.43 9.87
N GLN A 206 14.98 4.37 9.33
CA GLN A 206 15.13 4.86 7.96
C GLN A 206 16.48 5.54 7.73
N ASP A 207 16.97 6.35 8.67
CA ASP A 207 18.28 6.98 8.61
C ASP A 207 19.42 5.93 8.60
N MET A 208 19.15 4.75 9.16
CA MET A 208 20.07 3.60 9.15
C MET A 208 19.83 2.65 7.96
N SER A 209 18.90 2.99 7.04
CA SER A 209 18.47 2.14 5.91
C SER A 209 18.05 0.74 6.37
N GLN A 210 17.24 0.68 7.42
CA GLN A 210 16.69 -0.55 7.98
C GLN A 210 15.17 -0.41 8.22
N PRO A 211 14.40 -1.50 8.11
CA PRO A 211 13.02 -1.50 8.60
C PRO A 211 13.01 -1.42 10.14
N VAL A 212 12.01 -0.73 10.71
CA VAL A 212 11.93 -0.58 12.17
C VAL A 212 11.73 -1.92 12.87
N THR A 213 11.08 -2.87 12.22
CA THR A 213 10.89 -4.25 12.71
C THR A 213 12.20 -5.00 12.91
N ALA A 214 13.24 -4.69 12.13
CA ALA A 214 14.58 -5.25 12.30
C ALA A 214 15.49 -4.35 13.19
N TYR A 215 15.32 -3.02 13.09
CA TYR A 215 16.14 -2.04 13.81
C TYR A 215 15.84 -2.01 15.31
N ASP A 216 14.56 -1.92 15.68
CA ASP A 216 14.08 -1.93 17.07
C ASP A 216 12.79 -2.75 17.17
N PRO A 217 12.93 -4.10 17.27
CA PRO A 217 11.78 -5.01 17.31
C PRO A 217 10.81 -4.78 18.48
N ASP A 218 11.29 -4.19 19.57
CA ASP A 218 10.53 -3.89 20.77
C ASP A 218 9.84 -2.51 20.71
N SER A 219 10.04 -1.75 19.65
CA SER A 219 9.40 -0.44 19.47
C SER A 219 7.89 -0.57 19.26
N PRO A 220 7.10 0.42 19.70
CA PRO A 220 5.64 0.43 19.49
C PRO A 220 5.24 0.28 18.02
N ALA A 221 6.03 0.82 17.08
CA ALA A 221 5.78 0.70 15.66
C ALA A 221 6.06 -0.73 15.15
N ALA A 222 7.17 -1.36 15.56
CA ALA A 222 7.50 -2.73 15.20
C ALA A 222 6.45 -3.72 15.70
N GLU A 223 6.07 -3.62 16.98
CA GLU A 223 4.98 -4.43 17.55
C GLU A 223 3.64 -4.23 16.80
N ALA A 224 3.36 -3.01 16.33
CA ALA A 224 2.16 -2.75 15.56
C ALA A 224 2.17 -3.46 14.19
N TYR A 225 3.31 -3.48 13.49
CA TYR A 225 3.47 -4.25 12.26
C TYR A 225 3.33 -5.76 12.50
N GLY A 226 3.85 -6.29 13.61
CA GLY A 226 3.63 -7.68 14.02
C GLY A 226 2.14 -8.02 14.16
N ARG A 227 1.38 -7.17 14.89
CA ARG A 227 -0.08 -7.37 15.04
C ARG A 227 -0.84 -7.27 13.71
N ILE A 228 -0.39 -6.42 12.78
CA ILE A 228 -0.97 -6.30 11.43
C ILE A 228 -0.70 -7.60 10.65
N ALA A 229 0.52 -8.13 10.71
CA ALA A 229 0.88 -9.40 10.08
C ALA A 229 0.01 -10.55 10.62
N ASP A 230 -0.11 -10.68 11.94
CA ASP A 230 -0.99 -11.68 12.57
C ASP A 230 -2.44 -11.56 12.08
N SER A 231 -2.97 -10.34 11.98
CA SER A 231 -4.33 -10.09 11.50
C SER A 231 -4.52 -10.55 10.06
N LEU A 232 -3.54 -10.30 9.19
CA LEU A 232 -3.56 -10.72 7.79
C LEU A 232 -3.46 -12.25 7.64
N ILE A 233 -2.63 -12.89 8.44
CA ILE A 233 -2.50 -14.37 8.46
C ILE A 233 -3.83 -15.00 8.90
N LEU A 234 -4.44 -14.48 9.97
CA LEU A 234 -5.71 -15.00 10.50
C LEU A 234 -6.91 -14.78 9.55
N SER A 235 -6.87 -13.72 8.73
CA SER A 235 -7.91 -13.45 7.74
C SER A 235 -7.71 -14.22 6.42
N ALA A 236 -6.61 -14.97 6.30
CA ALA A 236 -6.38 -15.82 5.15
C ALA A 236 -7.47 -16.90 5.08
N PRO A 237 -8.15 -17.11 3.94
CA PRO A 237 -9.06 -18.22 3.79
C PRO A 237 -8.30 -19.53 3.98
N ASP A 238 -8.87 -20.45 4.76
CA ASP A 238 -8.30 -21.79 4.93
C ASP A 238 -8.13 -22.44 3.55
N SER A 239 -6.94 -23.00 3.29
CA SER A 239 -6.57 -23.63 2.03
C SER A 239 -7.42 -24.86 1.65
N ASP A 240 -8.37 -25.26 2.50
CA ASP A 240 -9.23 -26.41 2.33
C ASP A 240 -10.64 -26.08 1.77
N GLU A 241 -11.02 -24.80 1.66
CA GLU A 241 -12.20 -24.43 0.87
C GLU A 241 -11.76 -24.22 -0.58
N GLU A 242 -12.00 -25.22 -1.43
CA GLU A 242 -12.03 -25.08 -2.90
C GLU A 242 -13.08 -24.01 -3.26
N GLY A 243 -12.73 -22.77 -3.04
CA GLY A 243 -13.40 -21.62 -3.64
C GLY A 243 -13.21 -21.76 -5.14
N ASP A 244 -14.31 -21.93 -5.84
CA ASP A 244 -14.38 -21.84 -7.31
C ASP A 244 -13.99 -20.40 -7.70
N GLY A 245 -12.68 -20.12 -7.53
CA GLY A 245 -12.04 -18.86 -7.85
C GLY A 245 -12.19 -18.70 -9.36
N ILE A 246 -13.15 -17.87 -9.74
CA ILE A 246 -13.23 -17.35 -11.10
C ILE A 246 -11.89 -16.63 -11.33
N ILE A 247 -10.90 -17.40 -11.84
CA ILE A 247 -9.74 -16.82 -12.47
C ILE A 247 -10.31 -15.96 -13.60
N GLY A 248 -10.36 -14.65 -13.35
CA GLY A 248 -10.68 -13.70 -14.40
C GLY A 248 -9.65 -13.87 -15.51
N THR A 249 -9.99 -14.70 -16.50
CA THR A 249 -9.33 -14.73 -17.79
C THR A 249 -9.63 -13.43 -18.54
N GLY A 250 -9.32 -12.29 -17.91
CA GLY A 250 -9.27 -10.99 -18.56
C GLY A 250 -8.12 -11.02 -19.55
N GLY A 251 -8.44 -11.31 -20.80
CA GLY A 251 -7.48 -11.32 -21.89
C GLY A 251 -6.86 -9.95 -22.13
N VAL A 252 -5.87 -9.87 -22.99
CA VAL A 252 -5.09 -8.68 -23.44
C VAL A 252 -5.97 -7.46 -23.81
N THR A 253 -7.28 -7.65 -24.01
CA THR A 253 -8.29 -6.61 -24.24
C THR A 253 -8.48 -5.66 -23.05
N ASP A 254 -8.16 -6.10 -21.82
CA ASP A 254 -8.39 -5.27 -20.61
C ASP A 254 -7.29 -4.27 -20.31
N LEU A 255 -6.14 -4.35 -20.99
CA LEU A 255 -5.06 -3.36 -20.85
C LEU A 255 -5.46 -1.98 -21.36
N LYS A 256 -6.23 -1.93 -22.46
CA LYS A 256 -6.78 -0.69 -23.00
C LYS A 256 -7.74 -0.02 -22.02
N ASN A 257 -8.49 -0.81 -21.26
CA ASN A 257 -9.38 -0.27 -20.25
C ASN A 257 -8.63 0.32 -19.05
N ALA A 258 -7.47 -0.20 -18.68
CA ALA A 258 -6.67 0.36 -17.58
C ALA A 258 -6.02 1.70 -17.97
N GLU A 259 -5.53 1.83 -19.21
CA GLU A 259 -5.03 3.10 -19.74
C GLU A 259 -6.16 4.12 -19.90
N GLU A 260 -7.33 3.70 -20.42
CA GLU A 260 -8.50 4.54 -20.57
C GLU A 260 -9.08 5.01 -19.22
N ILE A 261 -9.06 4.14 -18.19
CA ILE A 261 -9.46 4.51 -16.82
C ILE A 261 -8.44 5.48 -16.21
N ALA A 262 -7.14 5.28 -16.45
CA ALA A 262 -6.10 6.19 -15.98
C ALA A 262 -6.21 7.57 -16.64
N GLU A 263 -6.42 7.63 -17.96
CA GLU A 263 -6.67 8.87 -18.69
C GLU A 263 -7.95 9.56 -18.19
N THR A 264 -9.05 8.83 -18.04
CA THR A 264 -10.32 9.38 -17.54
C THR A 264 -10.21 9.85 -16.09
N ALA A 265 -9.45 9.15 -15.25
CA ALA A 265 -9.21 9.56 -13.86
C ALA A 265 -8.27 10.76 -13.75
N ALA A 266 -7.33 10.93 -14.69
CA ALA A 266 -6.43 12.07 -14.74
C ALA A 266 -7.09 13.33 -15.31
N GLU A 267 -8.08 13.17 -16.21
CA GLU A 267 -8.87 14.26 -16.79
C GLU A 267 -10.03 14.72 -15.88
N ALA A 268 -10.42 13.92 -14.90
CA ALA A 268 -11.40 14.32 -13.90
C ALA A 268 -10.82 15.44 -13.04
N ASP A 269 -11.30 16.66 -13.28
CA ASP A 269 -11.03 17.84 -12.45
C ASP A 269 -11.30 17.46 -10.98
N PRO A 270 -10.29 17.57 -10.09
CA PRO A 270 -10.46 17.23 -8.68
C PRO A 270 -11.56 18.02 -7.98
N ASP A 271 -12.01 19.15 -8.58
CA ASP A 271 -13.10 19.99 -8.07
C ASP A 271 -14.48 19.64 -8.69
N ASN A 272 -14.54 18.76 -9.69
CA ASN A 272 -15.76 18.44 -10.43
C ASN A 272 -16.23 16.98 -10.26
N LEU A 273 -15.95 16.35 -9.13
CA LEU A 273 -16.66 15.14 -8.71
C LEU A 273 -18.06 15.59 -8.27
N ASP A 274 -19.04 15.18 -9.07
CA ASP A 274 -20.48 15.38 -8.96
C ASP A 274 -20.96 15.75 -7.54
N GLY A 275 -21.74 16.81 -7.46
CA GLY A 275 -22.23 17.57 -6.30
C GLY A 275 -22.81 16.81 -5.10
N SER A 276 -22.33 15.64 -4.75
CA SER A 276 -22.65 14.89 -3.55
C SER A 276 -21.56 14.94 -2.47
N THR A 277 -20.38 15.50 -2.75
CA THR A 277 -19.35 15.72 -1.75
C THR A 277 -19.44 17.13 -1.18
N ARG A 278 -20.42 17.37 -0.30
CA ARG A 278 -20.36 18.46 0.66
C ARG A 278 -19.02 18.38 1.43
N PRO A 279 -18.38 19.54 1.70
CA PRO A 279 -17.28 19.55 2.66
C PRO A 279 -17.77 18.88 3.95
N LEU A 280 -16.95 17.99 4.53
CA LEU A 280 -17.21 17.47 5.87
C LEU A 280 -17.27 18.67 6.82
N GLU A 281 -18.48 19.10 7.17
CA GLU A 281 -18.67 20.01 8.27
C GLU A 281 -18.39 19.24 9.56
N ALA A 282 -17.81 19.90 10.56
CA ALA A 282 -17.44 19.25 11.82
C ALA A 282 -18.63 18.54 12.49
N ASP A 283 -19.85 18.97 12.16
CA ASP A 283 -21.12 18.44 12.66
C ASP A 283 -21.51 17.07 12.03
N GLU A 284 -21.00 16.72 10.85
CA GLU A 284 -21.32 15.42 10.21
C GLU A 284 -20.52 14.24 10.79
N LEU A 285 -19.53 14.53 11.64
CA LEU A 285 -18.79 13.52 12.42
C LEU A 285 -19.46 13.23 13.77
N ASP A 286 -20.56 13.93 14.11
CA ASP A 286 -21.22 13.83 15.42
C ASP A 286 -22.66 13.31 15.27
N THR A 287 -22.81 12.03 14.90
CA THR A 287 -24.10 11.35 14.96
C THR A 287 -24.09 10.22 15.97
N THR A 288 -23.90 10.54 17.26
CA THR A 288 -24.49 9.77 18.37
C THR A 288 -24.40 10.59 19.66
N GLU A 289 -25.57 10.99 20.15
CA GLU A 289 -25.99 11.27 21.51
C GLU A 289 -25.01 11.95 22.48
N GLU A 290 -25.39 13.20 22.81
CA GLU A 290 -25.24 13.93 24.06
C GLU A 290 -23.87 13.89 24.78
N GLY A 291 -23.07 14.92 24.49
CA GLY A 291 -21.97 15.37 25.31
C GLY A 291 -21.53 16.76 24.87
N GLU A 292 -21.87 17.78 25.65
CA GLU A 292 -21.50 19.18 25.43
C GLU A 292 -20.00 19.35 25.25
N GLY A 293 -19.55 19.76 24.06
CA GLY A 293 -18.16 20.06 23.74
C GLY A 293 -17.96 20.50 22.30
N GLY A 294 -18.44 21.69 21.93
CA GLY A 294 -18.24 22.27 20.62
C GLY A 294 -16.76 22.54 20.34
N PHE A 295 -16.28 22.15 19.17
CA PHE A 295 -14.95 22.48 18.67
C PHE A 295 -14.95 23.92 18.13
N GLU A 296 -14.48 24.89 18.93
CA GLU A 296 -14.14 26.23 18.44
C GLU A 296 -12.72 26.22 17.84
N PHE A 297 -12.61 26.59 16.57
CA PHE A 297 -11.32 26.94 15.98
C PHE A 297 -10.82 28.25 16.59
N VAL A 298 -9.84 28.18 17.49
CA VAL A 298 -9.13 29.34 18.00
C VAL A 298 -8.26 29.92 16.88
N LYS A 299 -8.73 31.03 16.28
CA LYS A 299 -7.87 31.88 15.44
C LYS A 299 -6.75 32.44 16.31
N ARG A 300 -5.50 32.08 16.03
CA ARG A 300 -4.35 32.82 16.59
C ARG A 300 -4.44 34.26 16.12
N LYS A 301 -4.64 35.17 17.09
CA LYS A 301 -4.46 36.61 16.90
C LYS A 301 -2.99 36.82 16.54
N GLY A 302 -2.73 37.48 15.39
CA GLY A 302 -1.43 37.99 15.07
C GLY A 302 -1.06 39.09 16.05
N ASP A 303 0.12 38.99 16.61
CA ASP A 303 0.78 40.09 17.30
C ASP A 303 1.19 41.14 16.30
N THR A 304 0.51 42.28 16.34
CA THR A 304 1.00 43.56 15.79
C THR A 304 1.87 44.21 16.89
N GLN A 305 3.17 44.25 16.71
CA GLN A 305 4.05 45.43 16.85
C GLN A 305 5.41 45.13 16.27
#